data_f26a07876d879e9202f158206545b6cb
#
_entry.id   f26a07876d879e9202f158206545b6cb
#
_cell.length_a   1.000
_cell.length_b   1.000
_cell.length_c   1.000
_cell.angle_alpha   90.00
_cell.angle_beta   90.00
_cell.angle_gamma   90.00
#
_symmetry.space_group_name_H-M   'P 1'
#
loop_
_entity.id
_entity.type
_entity.pdbx_description
1 polymer ?
#
loop_
_entity_poly.entity_id
_entity_poly.type
_entity_poly.pdbx_seq_one_letter_code
_entity_poly.pdbx_strand_id
1 'polypeptide(L)'
;LLAAAALLAAVAAVLALRPGPAPTPDPALFLDRHWQRPLPPQGSPPAAFTALEASLDPAACGQCHASQYADWRSSLHSRSMTAGILWQLRLLPQAEANQCLDCHAPLAEQKALLAREHGWAGAPAEPPPAYVPADLGHAGLTCAGCHVRRHQRFGPPPRPGVDPDRAPHGGFTVSAAFEDSRFCAACHQFPADGPRTAGKLREDTYEQWRASDFAARGVSCQSCHMPERRHLWRGVHTPEMVAAALTPALTVDAGEVRARLTNSGAGHHFPTYMVPKVYAQLVLIDAGGERVLTERVIGWQVDVSLQHEAFDTRLAPGASVELAAPLPTDAGPSARAELRVLVAPREHYERTFQAVLDQADKLDRRTLELLQQAYDEARASRYEALRLSVPLDPGLETDR
;
A
#
# COMPACT_ATOMS: atom_id res chain seq x y z
N LEU A 1 -15.25 -61.67 19.97
CA LEU A 1 -14.35 -61.33 18.88
C LEU A 1 -15.13 -60.88 17.64
N LEU A 2 -16.16 -61.60 17.18
CA LEU A 2 -16.98 -61.25 15.98
C LEU A 2 -17.75 -59.92 16.16
N ALA A 3 -18.28 -59.61 17.35
CA ALA A 3 -18.96 -58.36 17.63
C ALA A 3 -18.04 -57.12 17.60
N ALA A 4 -16.80 -57.29 18.09
CA ALA A 4 -15.81 -56.23 18.07
C ALA A 4 -15.34 -55.92 16.63
N ALA A 5 -15.17 -56.96 15.79
CA ALA A 5 -14.81 -56.79 14.39
C ALA A 5 -15.91 -56.08 13.56
N ALA A 6 -17.20 -56.41 13.83
CA ALA A 6 -18.35 -55.75 13.18
C ALA A 6 -18.44 -54.25 13.58
N LEU A 7 -18.16 -53.92 14.84
CA LEU A 7 -18.17 -52.53 15.32
C LEU A 7 -17.03 -51.71 14.69
N LEU A 8 -15.83 -52.28 14.58
CA LEU A 8 -14.70 -51.65 13.92
C LEU A 8 -14.96 -51.43 12.44
N ALA A 9 -15.58 -52.41 11.74
CA ALA A 9 -15.94 -52.28 10.32
C ALA A 9 -17.02 -51.18 10.12
N ALA A 10 -17.99 -51.08 11.03
CA ALA A 10 -19.03 -50.02 10.99
C ALA A 10 -18.45 -48.64 11.23
N VAL A 11 -17.52 -48.48 12.17
CA VAL A 11 -16.82 -47.21 12.44
C VAL A 11 -15.94 -46.83 11.27
N ALA A 12 -15.21 -47.78 10.67
CA ALA A 12 -14.41 -47.53 9.47
C ALA A 12 -15.25 -47.12 8.26
N ALA A 13 -16.43 -47.73 8.09
CA ALA A 13 -17.39 -47.37 7.02
C ALA A 13 -17.97 -45.96 7.24
N VAL A 14 -18.30 -45.56 8.48
CA VAL A 14 -18.77 -44.21 8.79
C VAL A 14 -17.67 -43.16 8.58
N LEU A 15 -16.41 -43.48 8.90
CA LEU A 15 -15.27 -42.61 8.66
C LEU A 15 -14.96 -42.47 7.15
N ALA A 16 -15.11 -43.54 6.38
CA ALA A 16 -14.89 -43.54 4.94
C ALA A 16 -16.02 -42.81 4.16
N LEU A 17 -17.24 -42.73 4.74
CA LEU A 17 -18.37 -42.02 4.18
C LEU A 17 -18.47 -40.54 4.59
N ARG A 18 -17.53 -40.06 5.40
CA ARG A 18 -17.46 -38.60 5.64
C ARG A 18 -17.15 -37.91 4.32
N PRO A 19 -18.02 -37.00 3.85
CA PRO A 19 -17.67 -36.19 2.69
C PRO A 19 -16.35 -35.50 2.99
N GLY A 20 -15.38 -35.64 2.09
CA GLY A 20 -14.13 -34.91 2.18
C GLY A 20 -14.45 -33.41 2.30
N PRO A 21 -13.54 -32.59 2.86
CA PRO A 21 -13.74 -31.15 2.91
C PRO A 21 -14.14 -30.69 1.51
N ALA A 22 -15.24 -29.93 1.42
CA ALA A 22 -15.69 -29.36 0.16
C ALA A 22 -14.48 -28.66 -0.53
N PRO A 23 -14.28 -28.86 -1.84
CA PRO A 23 -13.16 -28.21 -2.51
C PRO A 23 -13.24 -26.72 -2.23
N THR A 24 -12.15 -26.15 -1.72
CA THR A 24 -12.05 -24.70 -1.51
C THR A 24 -12.32 -24.03 -2.86
N PRO A 25 -13.29 -23.13 -2.94
CA PRO A 25 -13.59 -22.44 -4.20
C PRO A 25 -12.31 -21.81 -4.75
N ASP A 26 -12.08 -21.88 -6.06
CA ASP A 26 -10.94 -21.26 -6.71
C ASP A 26 -10.87 -19.79 -6.27
N PRO A 27 -9.77 -19.34 -5.67
CA PRO A 27 -9.59 -17.94 -5.28
C PRO A 27 -9.90 -16.96 -6.42
N ALA A 28 -9.64 -17.31 -7.68
CA ALA A 28 -9.92 -16.45 -8.83
C ALA A 28 -11.42 -16.17 -8.96
N LEU A 29 -12.28 -17.19 -8.92
CA LEU A 29 -13.74 -17.02 -9.00
C LEU A 29 -14.31 -16.19 -7.84
N PHE A 30 -13.69 -16.30 -6.66
CA PHE A 30 -14.05 -15.46 -5.53
C PHE A 30 -13.66 -14.01 -5.81
N LEU A 31 -12.43 -13.77 -6.24
CA LEU A 31 -11.88 -12.43 -6.48
C LEU A 31 -12.64 -11.68 -7.57
N ASP A 32 -12.98 -12.31 -8.67
CA ASP A 32 -13.76 -11.72 -9.77
C ASP A 32 -15.12 -11.17 -9.28
N ARG A 33 -15.78 -11.89 -8.39
CA ARG A 33 -17.05 -11.46 -7.79
C ARG A 33 -16.85 -10.42 -6.69
N HIS A 34 -15.83 -10.62 -5.87
CA HIS A 34 -15.56 -9.79 -4.70
C HIS A 34 -15.07 -8.39 -5.08
N TRP A 35 -14.30 -8.28 -6.17
CA TRP A 35 -13.73 -7.04 -6.69
C TRP A 35 -14.37 -6.57 -7.99
N GLN A 36 -15.63 -7.02 -8.27
CA GLN A 36 -16.35 -6.48 -9.42
C GLN A 36 -16.45 -4.95 -9.37
N ARG A 37 -16.34 -4.28 -10.50
CA ARG A 37 -16.40 -2.83 -10.58
C ARG A 37 -17.58 -2.37 -11.44
N PRO A 38 -18.45 -1.47 -10.90
CA PRO A 38 -18.45 -0.97 -9.52
C PRO A 38 -18.88 -2.05 -8.51
N LEU A 39 -18.49 -1.87 -7.23
CA LEU A 39 -19.02 -2.71 -6.16
C LEU A 39 -20.53 -2.48 -6.01
N PRO A 40 -21.34 -3.55 -5.82
CA PRO A 40 -22.77 -3.39 -5.59
C PRO A 40 -23.04 -2.75 -4.20
N PRO A 41 -24.16 -2.04 -4.05
CA PRO A 41 -24.57 -1.54 -2.74
C PRO A 41 -24.86 -2.71 -1.78
N GLN A 42 -24.73 -2.45 -0.48
CA GLN A 42 -24.98 -3.46 0.55
C GLN A 42 -26.46 -3.89 0.60
N GLY A 43 -27.39 -2.99 0.27
CA GLY A 43 -28.81 -3.24 0.38
C GLY A 43 -29.31 -3.17 1.83
N SER A 44 -30.44 -3.82 2.12
CA SER A 44 -30.98 -3.85 3.47
C SER A 44 -30.21 -4.85 4.34
N PRO A 45 -29.83 -4.46 5.58
CA PRO A 45 -29.19 -5.39 6.50
C PRO A 45 -30.16 -6.51 6.92
N PRO A 46 -29.65 -7.69 7.28
CA PRO A 46 -30.46 -8.76 7.86
C PRO A 46 -31.25 -8.25 9.09
N ALA A 47 -32.50 -8.65 9.21
CA ALA A 47 -33.37 -8.21 10.32
C ALA A 47 -32.83 -8.57 11.71
N ALA A 48 -31.98 -9.60 11.80
CA ALA A 48 -31.34 -10.03 13.05
C ALA A 48 -30.14 -9.17 13.46
N PHE A 49 -29.65 -8.29 12.58
CA PHE A 49 -28.48 -7.46 12.88
C PHE A 49 -28.88 -6.31 13.79
N THR A 50 -28.08 -6.07 14.81
CA THR A 50 -28.10 -4.84 15.59
C THR A 50 -27.61 -3.67 14.71
N ALA A 51 -27.84 -2.44 15.14
CA ALA A 51 -27.31 -1.25 14.47
C ALA A 51 -25.76 -1.29 14.35
N LEU A 52 -25.08 -1.84 15.38
CA LEU A 52 -23.63 -2.04 15.38
C LEU A 52 -23.19 -3.03 14.31
N GLU A 53 -23.85 -4.17 14.22
CA GLU A 53 -23.52 -5.21 13.24
C GLU A 53 -23.85 -4.79 11.80
N ALA A 54 -24.85 -3.97 11.57
CA ALA A 54 -25.18 -3.45 10.25
C ALA A 54 -24.23 -2.34 9.78
N SER A 55 -23.60 -1.62 10.70
CA SER A 55 -22.82 -0.41 10.43
C SER A 55 -21.63 -0.66 9.49
N LEU A 56 -21.41 0.28 8.57
CA LEU A 56 -20.20 0.36 7.74
C LEU A 56 -19.11 1.23 8.34
N ASP A 57 -19.34 1.81 9.52
CA ASP A 57 -18.35 2.61 10.23
C ASP A 57 -17.15 1.73 10.65
N PRO A 58 -15.90 2.06 10.25
CA PRO A 58 -14.74 1.36 10.76
C PRO A 58 -14.61 1.37 12.28
N ALA A 59 -15.09 2.42 12.96
CA ALA A 59 -15.09 2.48 14.42
C ALA A 59 -16.06 1.48 15.06
N ALA A 60 -17.17 1.18 14.39
CA ALA A 60 -18.09 0.12 14.83
C ALA A 60 -17.40 -1.26 14.74
N CYS A 61 -16.67 -1.55 13.67
CA CYS A 61 -15.84 -2.75 13.57
C CYS A 61 -14.79 -2.80 14.69
N GLY A 62 -14.19 -1.66 14.99
CA GLY A 62 -13.16 -1.49 16.03
C GLY A 62 -13.61 -1.83 17.44
N GLN A 63 -14.91 -1.84 17.74
CA GLN A 63 -15.40 -2.23 19.06
C GLN A 63 -15.09 -3.69 19.41
N CYS A 64 -15.05 -4.57 18.39
CA CYS A 64 -14.68 -5.99 18.56
C CYS A 64 -13.30 -6.30 17.97
N HIS A 65 -12.88 -5.59 16.89
CA HIS A 65 -11.62 -5.79 16.18
C HIS A 65 -10.63 -4.65 16.49
N ALA A 66 -10.42 -4.34 17.77
CA ALA A 66 -9.68 -3.17 18.22
C ALA A 66 -8.25 -3.07 17.67
N SER A 67 -7.50 -4.19 17.60
CA SER A 67 -6.14 -4.21 17.09
C SER A 67 -6.08 -3.93 15.58
N GLN A 68 -6.97 -4.57 14.80
CA GLN A 68 -7.06 -4.35 13.36
C GLN A 68 -7.48 -2.91 13.03
N TYR A 69 -8.41 -2.37 13.82
CA TYR A 69 -8.83 -0.97 13.69
C TYR A 69 -7.68 0.02 13.99
N ALA A 70 -6.93 -0.22 15.07
CA ALA A 70 -5.76 0.62 15.41
C ALA A 70 -4.70 0.58 14.32
N ASP A 71 -4.39 -0.60 13.78
CA ASP A 71 -3.47 -0.77 12.68
C ASP A 71 -3.95 -0.02 11.42
N TRP A 72 -5.20 -0.26 11.01
CA TRP A 72 -5.81 0.38 9.85
C TRP A 72 -5.79 1.91 9.96
N ARG A 73 -6.16 2.47 11.12
CA ARG A 73 -6.11 3.92 11.35
C ARG A 73 -4.72 4.52 11.15
N SER A 74 -3.67 3.74 11.41
CA SER A 74 -2.28 4.17 11.21
C SER A 74 -1.80 4.05 9.76
N SER A 75 -2.57 3.38 8.89
CA SER A 75 -2.19 3.07 7.52
C SER A 75 -2.57 4.15 6.52
N LEU A 76 -2.02 4.07 5.30
CA LEU A 76 -2.43 4.92 4.19
C LEU A 76 -3.82 4.55 3.63
N HIS A 77 -4.30 3.32 3.84
CA HIS A 77 -5.64 2.92 3.42
C HIS A 77 -6.71 3.76 4.10
N SER A 78 -6.57 4.03 5.41
CA SER A 78 -7.51 4.92 6.14
C SER A 78 -7.43 6.38 5.70
N ARG A 79 -6.36 6.77 5.01
CA ARG A 79 -6.07 8.12 4.54
C ARG A 79 -6.08 8.26 3.03
N SER A 80 -6.66 7.28 2.31
CA SER A 80 -6.72 7.34 0.85
C SER A 80 -7.68 8.42 0.33
N MET A 81 -8.51 9.01 1.20
CA MET A 81 -9.44 10.12 0.90
C MET A 81 -9.05 11.40 1.65
N THR A 82 -7.80 11.83 1.54
CA THR A 82 -7.31 13.09 2.12
C THR A 82 -7.26 14.22 1.08
N ALA A 83 -6.78 15.38 1.49
CA ALA A 83 -6.72 16.59 0.66
C ALA A 83 -6.15 16.35 -0.73
N GLY A 84 -5.17 15.42 -0.86
CA GLY A 84 -4.51 15.08 -2.13
C GLY A 84 -5.45 14.54 -3.22
N ILE A 85 -6.50 13.83 -2.86
CA ILE A 85 -7.51 13.38 -3.82
C ILE A 85 -8.74 14.28 -3.83
N LEU A 86 -9.13 14.82 -2.66
CA LEU A 86 -10.36 15.60 -2.53
C LEU A 86 -10.39 16.85 -3.43
N TRP A 87 -9.27 17.56 -3.59
CA TRP A 87 -9.23 18.70 -4.50
C TRP A 87 -9.42 18.28 -5.95
N GLN A 88 -8.93 17.11 -6.36
CA GLN A 88 -9.07 16.58 -7.71
C GLN A 88 -10.54 16.22 -8.01
N LEU A 89 -11.22 15.55 -7.05
CA LEU A 89 -12.63 15.20 -7.20
C LEU A 89 -13.53 16.41 -7.45
N ARG A 90 -13.14 17.60 -6.97
CA ARG A 90 -13.88 18.84 -7.21
C ARG A 90 -13.80 19.33 -8.66
N LEU A 91 -12.77 18.91 -9.39
CA LEU A 91 -12.52 19.33 -10.77
C LEU A 91 -12.91 18.25 -11.79
N LEU A 92 -13.06 17.00 -11.35
CA LEU A 92 -13.31 15.87 -12.25
C LEU A 92 -14.82 15.65 -12.47
N PRO A 93 -15.22 15.27 -13.70
CA PRO A 93 -16.54 14.69 -13.94
C PRO A 93 -16.71 13.40 -13.13
N GLN A 94 -17.96 13.09 -12.74
CA GLN A 94 -18.26 11.91 -11.92
C GLN A 94 -17.69 10.60 -12.47
N ALA A 95 -17.72 10.40 -13.80
CA ALA A 95 -17.21 9.17 -14.42
C ALA A 95 -15.72 8.97 -14.20
N GLU A 96 -14.93 10.04 -14.30
CA GLU A 96 -13.48 10.03 -14.05
C GLU A 96 -13.19 9.91 -12.55
N ALA A 97 -13.92 10.65 -11.72
CA ALA A 97 -13.83 10.55 -10.27
C ALA A 97 -14.08 9.12 -9.78
N ASN A 98 -15.08 8.44 -10.33
CA ASN A 98 -15.39 7.06 -9.97
C ASN A 98 -14.25 6.06 -10.27
N GLN A 99 -13.41 6.31 -11.29
CA GLN A 99 -12.23 5.48 -11.56
C GLN A 99 -11.21 5.59 -10.42
N CYS A 100 -11.00 6.80 -9.87
CA CYS A 100 -10.15 6.97 -8.70
C CYS A 100 -10.77 6.30 -7.47
N LEU A 101 -12.07 6.46 -7.29
CA LEU A 101 -12.82 5.93 -6.15
C LEU A 101 -12.90 4.39 -6.15
N ASP A 102 -12.72 3.72 -7.30
CA ASP A 102 -12.66 2.26 -7.37
C ASP A 102 -11.54 1.64 -6.51
N CYS A 103 -10.51 2.43 -6.18
CA CYS A 103 -9.42 2.04 -5.28
C CYS A 103 -9.46 2.83 -3.96
N HIS A 104 -9.75 4.13 -4.01
CA HIS A 104 -9.64 5.03 -2.86
C HIS A 104 -10.84 4.98 -1.90
N ALA A 105 -12.06 4.75 -2.42
CA ALA A 105 -13.31 4.66 -1.66
C ALA A 105 -14.31 3.76 -2.41
N PRO A 106 -14.08 2.42 -2.47
CA PRO A 106 -14.70 1.56 -3.46
C PRO A 106 -16.18 1.23 -3.20
N LEU A 107 -16.68 1.43 -1.96
CA LEU A 107 -18.07 1.08 -1.65
C LEU A 107 -19.06 1.97 -2.42
N ALA A 108 -20.15 1.37 -2.90
CA ALA A 108 -21.23 2.11 -3.55
C ALA A 108 -21.78 3.21 -2.63
N GLU A 109 -21.86 2.95 -1.33
CA GLU A 109 -22.30 3.91 -0.31
C GLU A 109 -21.34 5.11 -0.19
N GLN A 110 -20.02 4.88 -0.27
CA GLN A 110 -19.02 5.96 -0.28
C GLN A 110 -19.20 6.84 -1.51
N LYS A 111 -19.33 6.23 -2.69
CA LYS A 111 -19.54 6.94 -3.95
C LYS A 111 -20.87 7.72 -3.95
N ALA A 112 -21.91 7.16 -3.35
CA ALA A 112 -23.20 7.83 -3.20
C ALA A 112 -23.13 9.09 -2.32
N LEU A 113 -22.39 9.03 -1.19
CA LEU A 113 -22.15 10.19 -0.33
C LEU A 113 -21.36 11.28 -1.06
N LEU A 114 -20.29 10.90 -1.75
CA LEU A 114 -19.47 11.83 -2.53
C LEU A 114 -20.24 12.44 -3.70
N ALA A 115 -21.10 11.65 -4.36
CA ALA A 115 -21.97 12.18 -5.41
C ALA A 115 -22.94 13.26 -4.89
N ARG A 116 -23.46 13.09 -3.68
CA ARG A 116 -24.29 14.13 -3.01
C ARG A 116 -23.48 15.36 -2.66
N GLU A 117 -22.30 15.16 -2.06
CA GLU A 117 -21.40 16.24 -1.66
C GLU A 117 -20.99 17.12 -2.84
N HIS A 118 -20.67 16.49 -3.97
CA HIS A 118 -20.24 17.18 -5.19
C HIS A 118 -21.39 17.61 -6.12
N GLY A 119 -22.64 17.26 -5.78
CA GLY A 119 -23.80 17.56 -6.64
C GLY A 119 -23.77 16.86 -7.99
N TRP A 120 -23.15 15.69 -8.08
CA TRP A 120 -23.08 14.92 -9.32
C TRP A 120 -24.44 14.36 -9.73
N ALA A 121 -24.68 14.23 -11.04
CA ALA A 121 -25.95 13.77 -11.59
C ALA A 121 -26.37 12.37 -11.12
N GLY A 122 -25.42 11.51 -10.75
CA GLY A 122 -25.68 10.18 -10.22
C GLY A 122 -25.94 10.14 -8.70
N ALA A 123 -26.10 11.28 -8.03
CA ALA A 123 -26.42 11.31 -6.61
C ALA A 123 -27.82 10.70 -6.35
N PRO A 124 -27.94 9.71 -5.43
CA PRO A 124 -29.23 9.14 -5.09
C PRO A 124 -30.19 10.19 -4.51
N ALA A 125 -31.46 10.13 -4.86
CA ALA A 125 -32.50 11.01 -4.30
C ALA A 125 -32.77 10.70 -2.81
N GLU A 126 -32.80 9.38 -2.48
CA GLU A 126 -33.08 8.92 -1.13
C GLU A 126 -31.92 9.19 -0.16
N PRO A 127 -32.18 9.52 1.11
CA PRO A 127 -31.14 9.72 2.10
C PRO A 127 -30.32 8.42 2.31
N PRO A 128 -29.06 8.53 2.80
CA PRO A 128 -28.26 7.35 3.11
C PRO A 128 -28.97 6.49 4.14
N PRO A 129 -28.94 5.15 4.00
CA PRO A 129 -29.45 4.23 5.01
C PRO A 129 -28.76 4.44 6.37
N ALA A 130 -29.45 4.11 7.45
CA ALA A 130 -28.95 4.32 8.83
C ALA A 130 -27.61 3.58 9.13
N TYR A 131 -27.27 2.53 8.39
CA TYR A 131 -26.00 1.81 8.52
C TYR A 131 -24.82 2.51 7.84
N VAL A 132 -25.05 3.58 7.10
CA VAL A 132 -24.03 4.35 6.39
C VAL A 132 -23.72 5.61 7.20
N PRO A 133 -22.57 5.70 7.87
CA PRO A 133 -22.17 6.90 8.60
C PRO A 133 -21.94 8.07 7.62
N ALA A 134 -22.24 9.27 8.08
CA ALA A 134 -22.24 10.47 7.23
C ALA A 134 -20.85 10.80 6.63
N ASP A 135 -19.79 10.46 7.33
CA ASP A 135 -18.39 10.68 6.95
C ASP A 135 -17.75 9.52 6.19
N LEU A 136 -18.50 8.43 5.92
CA LEU A 136 -17.97 7.24 5.25
C LEU A 136 -17.31 7.57 3.91
N GLY A 137 -17.82 8.55 3.17
CA GLY A 137 -17.23 9.01 1.89
C GLY A 137 -15.78 9.43 2.00
N HIS A 138 -15.37 9.94 3.16
CA HIS A 138 -14.03 10.41 3.46
C HIS A 138 -13.16 9.41 4.25
N ALA A 139 -13.71 8.23 4.60
CA ALA A 139 -13.04 7.26 5.46
C ALA A 139 -11.94 6.43 4.76
N GLY A 140 -11.69 6.66 3.47
CA GLY A 140 -10.70 5.92 2.69
C GLY A 140 -11.14 4.49 2.38
N LEU A 141 -10.16 3.60 2.16
CA LEU A 141 -10.42 2.17 2.00
C LEU A 141 -10.71 1.56 3.38
N THR A 142 -11.98 1.38 3.67
CA THR A 142 -12.48 0.93 4.98
C THR A 142 -12.42 -0.58 5.15
N CYS A 143 -12.67 -1.05 6.38
CA CYS A 143 -12.83 -2.48 6.70
C CYS A 143 -13.86 -3.15 5.77
N ALA A 144 -15.01 -2.50 5.57
CA ALA A 144 -16.08 -3.00 4.72
C ALA A 144 -15.66 -3.07 3.24
N GLY A 145 -14.77 -2.20 2.78
CA GLY A 145 -14.23 -2.25 1.42
C GLY A 145 -13.60 -3.59 1.07
N CYS A 146 -12.93 -4.23 2.04
CA CYS A 146 -12.32 -5.56 1.89
C CYS A 146 -13.22 -6.70 2.39
N HIS A 147 -13.98 -6.51 3.48
CA HIS A 147 -14.59 -7.60 4.22
C HIS A 147 -16.10 -7.73 4.07
N VAL A 148 -16.80 -6.79 3.40
CA VAL A 148 -18.28 -6.82 3.39
C VAL A 148 -18.83 -6.71 1.97
N ARG A 149 -19.74 -7.63 1.61
CA ARG A 149 -20.55 -7.58 0.40
C ARG A 149 -21.98 -7.98 0.75
N ARG A 150 -22.95 -7.09 0.49
CA ARG A 150 -24.39 -7.30 0.79
C ARG A 150 -24.61 -7.71 2.25
N HIS A 151 -23.95 -7.03 3.18
CA HIS A 151 -23.92 -7.34 4.61
C HIS A 151 -23.33 -8.71 4.99
N GLN A 152 -22.95 -9.54 4.02
CA GLN A 152 -22.20 -10.77 4.31
C GLN A 152 -20.74 -10.43 4.62
N ARG A 153 -20.18 -11.05 5.64
CA ARG A 153 -18.78 -10.91 6.05
C ARG A 153 -17.91 -11.97 5.39
N PHE A 154 -16.71 -11.58 5.00
CA PHE A 154 -15.70 -12.45 4.38
C PHE A 154 -14.37 -12.27 5.10
N GLY A 155 -13.61 -13.36 5.21
CA GLY A 155 -12.31 -13.32 5.86
C GLY A 155 -11.41 -14.49 5.50
N PRO A 156 -10.13 -14.45 5.94
CA PRO A 156 -9.20 -15.56 5.75
C PRO A 156 -9.62 -16.78 6.57
N PRO A 157 -8.99 -17.95 6.33
CA PRO A 157 -9.18 -19.12 7.18
C PRO A 157 -9.08 -18.76 8.67
N PRO A 158 -9.97 -19.25 9.53
CA PRO A 158 -10.01 -18.85 10.93
C PRO A 158 -8.75 -19.29 11.67
N ARG A 159 -8.38 -18.54 12.71
CA ARG A 159 -7.35 -19.00 13.66
C ARG A 159 -7.87 -20.19 14.46
N PRO A 160 -6.97 -21.05 14.99
CA PRO A 160 -7.40 -22.15 15.85
C PRO A 160 -8.32 -21.69 16.97
N GLY A 161 -9.44 -22.41 17.17
CA GLY A 161 -10.44 -22.10 18.19
C GLY A 161 -11.50 -21.07 17.79
N VAL A 162 -11.43 -20.49 16.60
CA VAL A 162 -12.47 -19.60 16.05
C VAL A 162 -13.41 -20.40 15.16
N ASP A 163 -14.70 -20.39 15.51
CA ASP A 163 -15.78 -20.96 14.69
C ASP A 163 -16.39 -19.85 13.81
N PRO A 164 -16.20 -19.90 12.49
CA PRO A 164 -16.68 -18.85 11.59
C PRO A 164 -18.21 -18.71 11.59
N ASP A 165 -18.95 -19.79 11.86
CA ASP A 165 -20.41 -19.79 11.84
C ASP A 165 -21.02 -19.20 13.13
N ARG A 166 -20.24 -19.14 14.21
CA ARG A 166 -20.66 -18.64 15.53
C ARG A 166 -20.18 -17.24 15.86
N ALA A 167 -19.46 -16.59 14.93
CA ALA A 167 -19.03 -15.22 15.11
C ALA A 167 -20.25 -14.26 15.14
N PRO A 168 -20.20 -13.16 15.89
CA PRO A 168 -21.19 -12.08 15.80
C PRO A 168 -21.42 -11.66 14.34
N HIS A 169 -22.44 -10.84 14.08
CA HIS A 169 -22.82 -10.39 12.74
C HIS A 169 -23.13 -11.53 11.74
N GLY A 170 -23.67 -12.63 12.22
CA GLY A 170 -24.06 -13.79 11.39
C GLY A 170 -22.90 -14.64 10.88
N GLY A 171 -21.74 -14.59 11.54
CA GLY A 171 -20.57 -15.33 11.13
C GLY A 171 -19.80 -14.65 9.98
N PHE A 172 -18.91 -15.40 9.33
CA PHE A 172 -18.21 -14.95 8.13
C PHE A 172 -17.89 -16.10 7.17
N THR A 173 -17.93 -15.80 5.89
CA THR A 173 -17.55 -16.74 4.83
C THR A 173 -16.03 -16.78 4.72
N VAL A 174 -15.47 -17.95 4.90
CA VAL A 174 -14.03 -18.19 4.79
C VAL A 174 -13.60 -18.19 3.33
N SER A 175 -12.53 -17.47 3.02
CA SER A 175 -11.89 -17.51 1.70
C SER A 175 -10.37 -17.42 1.83
N ALA A 176 -9.66 -18.38 1.24
CA ALA A 176 -8.21 -18.36 1.12
C ALA A 176 -7.70 -17.19 0.27
N ALA A 177 -8.56 -16.56 -0.54
CA ALA A 177 -8.20 -15.40 -1.35
C ALA A 177 -7.69 -14.21 -0.53
N PHE A 178 -8.06 -14.08 0.74
CA PHE A 178 -7.52 -13.04 1.63
C PHE A 178 -6.02 -13.19 1.95
N GLU A 179 -5.45 -14.38 1.72
CA GLU A 179 -4.03 -14.67 1.89
C GLU A 179 -3.29 -14.80 0.54
N ASP A 180 -3.99 -14.61 -0.56
CA ASP A 180 -3.48 -14.62 -1.92
C ASP A 180 -3.12 -13.19 -2.37
N SER A 181 -1.94 -12.99 -2.97
CA SER A 181 -1.50 -11.69 -3.48
C SER A 181 -2.41 -11.09 -4.53
N ARG A 182 -3.19 -11.90 -5.25
CA ARG A 182 -4.22 -11.44 -6.20
C ARG A 182 -5.31 -10.59 -5.55
N PHE A 183 -5.53 -10.74 -4.24
CA PHE A 183 -6.45 -9.88 -3.49
C PHE A 183 -6.03 -8.40 -3.57
N CYS A 184 -4.72 -8.14 -3.49
CA CYS A 184 -4.14 -6.80 -3.55
C CYS A 184 -4.11 -6.26 -4.98
N ALA A 185 -3.99 -7.14 -5.98
CA ALA A 185 -3.94 -6.79 -7.39
C ALA A 185 -5.16 -6.00 -7.87
N ALA A 186 -6.31 -6.15 -7.20
CA ALA A 186 -7.52 -5.38 -7.54
C ALA A 186 -7.29 -3.85 -7.55
N CYS A 187 -6.35 -3.34 -6.76
CA CYS A 187 -6.00 -1.91 -6.70
C CYS A 187 -4.52 -1.65 -7.02
N HIS A 188 -3.63 -2.63 -6.80
CA HIS A 188 -2.19 -2.53 -7.03
C HIS A 188 -1.74 -3.17 -8.34
N GLN A 189 -2.64 -3.21 -9.32
CA GLN A 189 -2.37 -3.60 -10.69
C GLN A 189 -3.41 -2.96 -11.62
N PHE A 190 -2.96 -2.20 -12.59
CA PHE A 190 -3.87 -1.76 -13.65
C PHE A 190 -4.08 -2.89 -14.67
N PRO A 191 -5.28 -2.96 -15.26
CA PRO A 191 -5.53 -3.92 -16.33
C PRO A 191 -4.61 -3.66 -17.54
N ALA A 192 -4.49 -4.64 -18.42
CA ALA A 192 -3.56 -4.59 -19.55
C ALA A 192 -3.79 -3.39 -20.48
N ASP A 193 -5.01 -2.89 -20.58
CA ASP A 193 -5.44 -1.69 -21.32
C ASP A 193 -5.45 -0.41 -20.43
N GLY A 194 -4.99 -0.50 -19.19
CA GLY A 194 -4.96 0.60 -18.23
C GLY A 194 -3.99 1.73 -18.61
N PRO A 195 -4.00 2.81 -17.81
CA PRO A 195 -3.18 4.00 -18.06
C PRO A 195 -1.68 3.69 -18.12
N ARG A 196 -1.02 4.20 -19.15
CA ARG A 196 0.43 4.00 -19.41
C ARG A 196 1.18 5.31 -19.57
N THR A 197 2.48 5.25 -19.31
CA THR A 197 3.46 6.28 -19.71
C THR A 197 4.67 5.55 -20.26
N ALA A 198 5.17 5.97 -21.41
CA ALA A 198 6.28 5.32 -22.13
C ALA A 198 6.08 3.79 -22.30
N GLY A 199 4.85 3.35 -22.54
CA GLY A 199 4.52 1.93 -22.73
C GLY A 199 4.39 1.12 -21.43
N LYS A 200 4.73 1.67 -20.25
CA LYS A 200 4.63 1.00 -18.94
C LYS A 200 3.32 1.33 -18.25
N LEU A 201 2.68 0.36 -17.61
CA LEU A 201 1.51 0.61 -16.75
C LEU A 201 1.92 1.51 -15.57
N ARG A 202 1.07 2.48 -15.24
CA ARG A 202 1.34 3.41 -14.13
C ARG A 202 1.23 2.74 -12.76
N GLU A 203 0.48 1.63 -12.66
CA GLU A 203 0.44 0.74 -11.50
C GLU A 203 0.61 -0.70 -11.99
N ASP A 204 1.72 -1.34 -11.62
CA ASP A 204 2.16 -2.65 -12.12
C ASP A 204 2.79 -3.51 -11.02
N THR A 205 2.49 -3.17 -9.76
CA THR A 205 3.16 -3.74 -8.59
C THR A 205 2.96 -5.25 -8.48
N TYR A 206 1.74 -5.75 -8.76
CA TYR A 206 1.46 -7.18 -8.68
C TYR A 206 2.25 -7.98 -9.73
N GLU A 207 2.31 -7.53 -10.99
CA GLU A 207 3.04 -8.23 -12.05
C GLU A 207 4.55 -8.20 -11.81
N GLN A 208 5.09 -7.08 -11.28
CA GLN A 208 6.50 -6.99 -10.86
C GLN A 208 6.80 -8.05 -9.78
N TRP A 209 5.93 -8.18 -8.77
CA TRP A 209 6.06 -9.19 -7.72
C TRP A 209 5.91 -10.60 -8.30
N ARG A 210 4.92 -10.85 -9.15
CA ARG A 210 4.64 -12.15 -9.75
C ARG A 210 5.83 -12.69 -10.56
N ALA A 211 6.59 -11.80 -11.18
CA ALA A 211 7.80 -12.12 -11.93
C ALA A 211 9.06 -12.33 -11.07
N SER A 212 8.98 -12.17 -9.73
CA SER A 212 10.12 -12.22 -8.83
C SER A 212 10.32 -13.58 -8.17
N ASP A 213 11.53 -13.81 -7.65
CA ASP A 213 11.85 -14.97 -6.81
C ASP A 213 11.02 -15.02 -5.51
N PHE A 214 10.50 -13.90 -5.02
CA PHE A 214 9.61 -13.85 -3.87
C PHE A 214 8.31 -14.59 -4.14
N ALA A 215 7.69 -14.34 -5.29
CA ALA A 215 6.49 -15.06 -5.72
C ALA A 215 6.79 -16.56 -5.93
N ALA A 216 7.93 -16.91 -6.58
CA ALA A 216 8.34 -18.28 -6.79
C ALA A 216 8.53 -19.06 -5.49
N ARG A 217 8.92 -18.38 -4.41
CA ARG A 217 9.07 -18.93 -3.05
C ARG A 217 7.79 -18.91 -2.22
N GLY A 218 6.67 -18.43 -2.78
CA GLY A 218 5.39 -18.33 -2.07
C GLY A 218 5.32 -17.18 -1.03
N VAL A 219 6.22 -16.20 -1.09
CA VAL A 219 6.18 -15.01 -0.23
C VAL A 219 5.14 -14.04 -0.77
N SER A 220 3.96 -13.99 -0.16
CA SER A 220 2.84 -13.16 -0.61
C SER A 220 3.00 -11.68 -0.21
N CYS A 221 2.19 -10.81 -0.81
CA CYS A 221 2.08 -9.41 -0.42
C CYS A 221 1.78 -9.28 1.09
N GLN A 222 0.86 -10.11 1.58
CA GLN A 222 0.44 -10.11 2.98
C GLN A 222 1.58 -10.50 3.93
N SER A 223 2.50 -11.37 3.50
CA SER A 223 3.64 -11.81 4.32
C SER A 223 4.52 -10.63 4.77
N CYS A 224 4.69 -9.62 3.91
CA CYS A 224 5.53 -8.45 4.20
C CYS A 224 4.70 -7.25 4.71
N HIS A 225 3.54 -6.98 4.07
CA HIS A 225 2.76 -5.78 4.35
C HIS A 225 1.70 -5.96 5.45
N MET A 226 1.35 -7.22 5.77
CA MET A 226 0.38 -7.59 6.81
C MET A 226 0.93 -8.73 7.70
N PRO A 227 2.15 -8.62 8.25
CA PRO A 227 2.74 -9.70 9.04
C PRO A 227 1.79 -10.11 10.15
N GLU A 228 1.62 -11.43 10.36
CA GLU A 228 0.69 -12.00 11.36
C GLU A 228 -0.77 -11.52 11.20
N ARG A 229 -1.17 -11.17 9.98
CA ARG A 229 -2.48 -10.56 9.67
C ARG A 229 -2.70 -9.19 10.33
N ARG A 230 -1.61 -8.45 10.63
CA ARG A 230 -1.66 -7.06 11.07
C ARG A 230 -2.11 -6.17 9.90
N HIS A 231 -2.97 -5.20 10.16
CA HIS A 231 -3.54 -4.31 9.13
C HIS A 231 -2.71 -3.03 8.96
N LEU A 232 -1.39 -3.20 8.82
CA LEU A 232 -0.41 -2.09 8.80
C LEU A 232 -0.17 -1.51 7.41
N TRP A 233 -0.06 -2.36 6.39
CA TRP A 233 0.26 -1.99 4.99
C TRP A 233 1.39 -0.96 4.89
N ARG A 234 2.50 -1.22 5.61
CA ARG A 234 3.69 -0.36 5.58
C ARG A 234 4.35 -0.44 4.21
N GLY A 235 4.92 0.68 3.75
CA GLY A 235 5.58 0.79 2.46
C GLY A 235 6.55 1.96 2.43
N VAL A 236 6.69 2.63 1.29
CA VAL A 236 7.64 3.71 1.04
C VAL A 236 7.48 4.95 1.92
N HIS A 237 6.41 5.05 2.70
CA HIS A 237 6.21 6.09 3.71
C HIS A 237 6.71 5.70 5.12
N THR A 238 7.35 4.54 5.26
CA THR A 238 7.79 3.99 6.54
C THR A 238 9.30 3.72 6.48
N PRO A 239 10.13 4.43 7.26
CA PRO A 239 11.59 4.30 7.21
C PRO A 239 12.08 2.86 7.38
N GLU A 240 11.51 2.13 8.35
CA GLU A 240 11.90 0.74 8.65
C GLU A 240 11.59 -0.20 7.48
N MET A 241 10.49 0.04 6.76
CA MET A 241 10.13 -0.79 5.60
C MET A 241 11.07 -0.52 4.42
N VAL A 242 11.48 0.73 4.22
CA VAL A 242 12.47 1.10 3.21
C VAL A 242 13.85 0.54 3.57
N ALA A 243 14.27 0.64 4.83
CA ALA A 243 15.52 0.05 5.29
C ALA A 243 15.54 -1.48 5.12
N ALA A 244 14.42 -2.16 5.38
CA ALA A 244 14.29 -3.59 5.18
C ALA A 244 14.28 -4.02 3.69
N ALA A 245 13.90 -3.12 2.78
CA ALA A 245 13.92 -3.38 1.33
C ALA A 245 15.33 -3.32 0.75
N LEU A 246 16.27 -2.61 1.39
CA LEU A 246 17.56 -2.24 0.81
C LEU A 246 18.72 -2.81 1.62
N THR A 247 19.68 -3.43 0.94
CA THR A 247 20.97 -3.77 1.54
C THR A 247 22.02 -2.76 1.09
N PRO A 248 22.56 -1.93 2.01
CA PRO A 248 23.61 -0.98 1.72
C PRO A 248 24.99 -1.62 1.90
N ALA A 249 25.97 -1.14 1.13
CA ALA A 249 27.39 -1.33 1.37
C ALA A 249 28.12 0.00 1.16
N LEU A 250 29.12 0.29 1.98
CA LEU A 250 29.93 1.49 1.89
C LEU A 250 31.37 1.13 2.20
N THR A 251 32.29 1.50 1.32
CA THR A 251 33.72 1.24 1.44
C THR A 251 34.53 2.46 1.06
N VAL A 252 35.71 2.56 1.65
CA VAL A 252 36.75 3.54 1.26
C VAL A 252 37.97 2.76 0.87
N ASP A 253 38.46 2.94 -0.35
CA ASP A 253 39.65 2.27 -0.86
C ASP A 253 40.37 3.16 -1.88
N ALA A 254 41.71 3.14 -1.84
CA ALA A 254 42.59 3.81 -2.81
C ALA A 254 42.21 5.27 -3.14
N GLY A 255 41.70 6.03 -2.19
CA GLY A 255 41.32 7.44 -2.39
C GLY A 255 39.95 7.62 -3.03
N GLU A 256 39.12 6.61 -3.03
CA GLU A 256 37.75 6.66 -3.51
C GLU A 256 36.75 6.13 -2.47
N VAL A 257 35.61 6.78 -2.35
CA VAL A 257 34.45 6.28 -1.61
C VAL A 257 33.53 5.58 -2.59
N ARG A 258 33.12 4.36 -2.26
CA ARG A 258 32.17 3.56 -3.02
C ARG A 258 31.02 3.12 -2.17
N ALA A 259 29.80 3.24 -2.70
CA ALA A 259 28.61 2.66 -2.10
C ALA A 259 27.85 1.84 -3.12
N ARG A 260 27.19 0.79 -2.61
CA ARG A 260 26.22 -0.03 -3.36
C ARG A 260 24.94 -0.11 -2.55
N LEU A 261 23.81 0.03 -3.22
CA LEU A 261 22.50 -0.12 -2.63
C LEU A 261 21.71 -1.13 -3.46
N THR A 262 21.32 -2.26 -2.85
CA THR A 262 20.68 -3.39 -3.52
C THR A 262 19.24 -3.53 -3.05
N ASN A 263 18.28 -3.67 -3.97
CA ASN A 263 16.91 -4.10 -3.65
C ASN A 263 16.92 -5.61 -3.36
N SER A 264 17.13 -5.98 -2.10
CA SER A 264 17.20 -7.38 -1.65
C SER A 264 15.96 -7.83 -0.87
N GLY A 265 15.15 -6.89 -0.38
CA GLY A 265 14.02 -7.17 0.48
C GLY A 265 12.64 -6.90 -0.12
N ALA A 266 12.53 -6.17 -1.25
CA ALA A 266 11.27 -5.97 -1.93
C ALA A 266 11.13 -6.91 -3.13
N GLY A 267 10.02 -7.65 -3.18
CA GLY A 267 9.70 -8.58 -4.27
C GLY A 267 9.17 -7.89 -5.54
N HIS A 268 9.20 -6.58 -5.61
CA HIS A 268 8.80 -5.74 -6.73
C HIS A 268 9.85 -4.65 -6.96
N HIS A 269 9.70 -3.83 -7.99
CA HIS A 269 10.60 -2.70 -8.17
C HIS A 269 10.61 -1.78 -6.95
N PHE A 270 11.75 -1.20 -6.65
CA PHE A 270 11.90 -0.24 -5.58
C PHE A 270 12.35 1.12 -6.14
N PRO A 271 11.53 2.18 -5.92
CA PRO A 271 10.11 2.12 -5.58
C PRO A 271 9.28 1.45 -6.70
N THR A 272 8.03 1.03 -6.42
CA THR A 272 7.27 0.23 -7.38
C THR A 272 6.65 1.04 -8.52
N TYR A 273 6.30 2.31 -8.29
CA TYR A 273 5.60 3.18 -9.25
C TYR A 273 6.21 4.59 -9.30
N MET A 274 5.63 5.50 -10.10
CA MET A 274 6.24 6.78 -10.45
C MET A 274 6.24 7.85 -9.34
N VAL A 275 5.41 7.72 -8.30
CA VAL A 275 5.23 8.81 -7.33
C VAL A 275 6.44 9.02 -6.44
N PRO A 276 7.03 7.98 -5.78
CA PRO A 276 8.18 8.19 -4.91
C PRO A 276 9.47 8.43 -5.67
N LYS A 277 10.39 9.18 -5.04
CA LYS A 277 11.80 9.23 -5.40
C LYS A 277 12.66 8.94 -4.17
N VAL A 278 13.74 8.25 -4.41
CA VAL A 278 14.74 7.92 -3.40
C VAL A 278 16.09 8.45 -3.87
N TYR A 279 16.76 9.20 -3.01
CA TYR A 279 18.03 9.86 -3.28
C TYR A 279 19.11 9.15 -2.46
N ALA A 280 20.00 8.43 -3.14
CA ALA A 280 21.18 7.86 -2.52
C ALA A 280 22.32 8.86 -2.65
N GLN A 281 22.89 9.30 -1.53
CA GLN A 281 23.95 10.31 -1.48
C GLN A 281 25.20 9.74 -0.83
N LEU A 282 26.36 9.97 -1.44
CA LEU A 282 27.65 9.91 -0.76
C LEU A 282 27.96 11.29 -0.19
N VAL A 283 28.19 11.37 1.10
CA VAL A 283 28.45 12.61 1.82
C VAL A 283 29.78 12.51 2.57
N LEU A 284 30.63 13.49 2.43
CA LEU A 284 31.80 13.67 3.26
C LEU A 284 31.44 14.55 4.45
N ILE A 285 31.85 14.13 5.65
CA ILE A 285 31.74 14.88 6.88
C ILE A 285 33.14 15.13 7.40
N ASP A 286 33.52 16.37 7.56
CA ASP A 286 34.78 16.81 8.13
C ASP A 286 34.62 18.05 9.04
N ALA A 287 35.73 18.66 9.49
CA ALA A 287 35.70 19.84 10.31
C ALA A 287 35.07 21.07 9.61
N GLY A 288 35.05 21.09 8.29
CA GLY A 288 34.43 22.12 7.46
C GLY A 288 32.91 21.94 7.28
N GLY A 289 32.35 20.82 7.74
CA GLY A 289 30.92 20.50 7.65
C GLY A 289 30.60 19.32 6.77
N GLU A 290 29.42 19.37 6.14
CA GLU A 290 28.91 18.31 5.26
C GLU A 290 29.05 18.71 3.78
N ARG A 291 29.52 17.79 2.95
CA ARG A 291 29.66 17.97 1.50
C ARG A 291 29.13 16.74 0.75
N VAL A 292 28.09 16.91 -0.05
CA VAL A 292 27.62 15.85 -0.95
C VAL A 292 28.64 15.66 -2.09
N LEU A 293 29.20 14.46 -2.17
CA LEU A 293 30.19 14.11 -3.19
C LEU A 293 29.51 13.66 -4.49
N THR A 294 28.47 12.85 -4.37
CA THR A 294 27.67 12.40 -5.51
C THR A 294 26.28 11.96 -5.05
N GLU A 295 25.33 11.97 -5.95
CA GLU A 295 23.95 11.53 -5.74
C GLU A 295 23.47 10.64 -6.89
N ARG A 296 22.62 9.67 -6.57
CA ARG A 296 21.83 8.91 -7.54
C ARG A 296 20.36 8.97 -7.15
N VAL A 297 19.51 9.26 -8.13
CA VAL A 297 18.05 9.21 -7.98
C VAL A 297 17.56 7.81 -8.38
N ILE A 298 16.83 7.17 -7.50
CA ILE A 298 16.18 5.89 -7.73
C ILE A 298 14.68 6.15 -7.83
N GLY A 299 14.08 5.85 -8.97
CA GLY A 299 12.66 6.11 -9.20
C GLY A 299 12.31 6.18 -10.67
N TRP A 300 11.06 6.35 -10.94
CA TRP A 300 10.53 6.56 -12.30
C TRP A 300 10.07 8.00 -12.44
N GLN A 301 10.82 8.80 -13.18
CA GLN A 301 10.52 10.21 -13.40
C GLN A 301 9.68 10.40 -14.65
N VAL A 302 8.47 10.90 -14.45
CA VAL A 302 7.54 11.30 -15.50
C VAL A 302 7.21 12.79 -15.37
N ASP A 303 6.77 13.42 -16.43
CA ASP A 303 6.29 14.80 -16.39
C ASP A 303 4.94 14.89 -15.63
N VAL A 304 4.52 16.09 -15.24
CA VAL A 304 3.27 16.31 -14.51
C VAL A 304 2.03 15.99 -15.33
N SER A 305 2.14 15.99 -16.67
CA SER A 305 1.05 15.60 -17.58
C SER A 305 0.94 14.08 -17.76
N LEU A 306 1.88 13.30 -17.21
CA LEU A 306 1.98 11.85 -17.33
C LEU A 306 2.18 11.34 -18.77
N GLN A 307 2.64 12.20 -19.69
CA GLN A 307 2.82 11.84 -21.09
C GLN A 307 4.24 11.36 -21.41
N HIS A 308 5.26 11.91 -20.72
CA HIS A 308 6.66 11.68 -21.03
C HIS A 308 7.43 11.14 -19.84
N GLU A 309 8.28 10.16 -20.13
CA GLU A 309 9.28 9.63 -19.20
C GLU A 309 10.60 10.37 -19.39
N ALA A 310 11.17 10.88 -18.28
CA ALA A 310 12.51 11.43 -18.29
C ALA A 310 13.56 10.35 -18.01
N PHE A 311 13.29 9.46 -17.04
CA PHE A 311 14.12 8.30 -16.74
C PHE A 311 13.36 7.26 -15.90
N ASP A 312 13.86 6.03 -15.88
CA ASP A 312 13.43 4.96 -15.00
C ASP A 312 14.66 4.24 -14.42
N THR A 313 14.97 4.56 -13.19
CA THR A 313 16.11 4.01 -12.43
C THR A 313 15.66 3.18 -11.24
N ARG A 314 14.39 2.71 -11.24
CA ARG A 314 13.87 1.82 -10.21
C ARG A 314 14.69 0.53 -10.17
N LEU A 315 14.92 0.01 -8.95
CA LEU A 315 15.65 -1.22 -8.77
C LEU A 315 14.71 -2.42 -8.81
N ALA A 316 14.82 -3.26 -9.82
CA ALA A 316 14.16 -4.57 -9.82
C ALA A 316 14.65 -5.43 -8.63
N PRO A 317 13.90 -6.47 -8.21
CA PRO A 317 14.38 -7.39 -7.19
C PRO A 317 15.78 -7.93 -7.52
N GLY A 318 16.72 -7.81 -6.57
CA GLY A 318 18.13 -8.18 -6.73
C GLY A 318 19.00 -7.16 -7.47
N ALA A 319 18.43 -6.14 -8.10
CA ALA A 319 19.20 -5.10 -8.79
C ALA A 319 19.85 -4.13 -7.80
N SER A 320 20.97 -3.52 -8.23
CA SER A 320 21.75 -2.58 -7.43
C SER A 320 22.01 -1.29 -8.18
N VAL A 321 22.19 -0.22 -7.43
CA VAL A 321 22.79 1.03 -7.90
C VAL A 321 24.13 1.24 -7.20
N GLU A 322 25.11 1.78 -7.93
CA GLU A 322 26.43 2.10 -7.41
C GLU A 322 26.67 3.61 -7.46
N LEU A 323 27.35 4.08 -6.40
CA LEU A 323 27.87 5.43 -6.28
C LEU A 323 29.37 5.33 -6.05
N ALA A 324 30.12 6.21 -6.70
CA ALA A 324 31.56 6.35 -6.47
C ALA A 324 31.94 7.82 -6.56
N ALA A 325 32.86 8.24 -5.72
CA ALA A 325 33.40 9.58 -5.74
C ALA A 325 34.86 9.58 -5.24
N PRO A 326 35.75 10.33 -5.87
CA PRO A 326 37.10 10.51 -5.34
C PRO A 326 37.03 11.23 -3.98
N LEU A 327 37.88 10.82 -3.07
CA LEU A 327 38.08 11.53 -1.79
C LEU A 327 38.75 12.87 -2.06
N PRO A 328 38.20 13.96 -1.52
CA PRO A 328 38.89 15.25 -1.58
C PRO A 328 40.21 15.19 -0.82
N THR A 329 41.25 15.77 -1.40
CA THR A 329 42.62 15.81 -0.82
C THR A 329 42.72 16.68 0.43
N ASP A 330 41.74 17.53 0.67
CA ASP A 330 41.58 18.41 1.82
C ASP A 330 40.81 17.78 2.97
N ALA A 331 40.35 16.50 2.85
CA ALA A 331 39.68 15.80 3.93
C ALA A 331 40.59 15.63 5.13
N GLY A 332 40.17 16.14 6.29
CA GLY A 332 40.92 16.05 7.54
C GLY A 332 40.98 14.64 8.10
N PRO A 333 41.88 14.38 9.09
CA PRO A 333 42.10 13.04 9.65
C PRO A 333 40.88 12.45 10.39
N SER A 334 39.96 13.29 10.86
CA SER A 334 38.72 12.87 11.52
C SER A 334 37.53 12.79 10.55
N ALA A 335 37.78 12.91 9.24
CA ALA A 335 36.71 12.87 8.24
C ALA A 335 36.13 11.46 8.10
N ARG A 336 34.83 11.41 7.79
CA ARG A 336 34.11 10.17 7.50
C ARG A 336 33.26 10.31 6.25
N ALA A 337 33.05 9.20 5.57
CA ALA A 337 32.11 9.11 4.48
C ALA A 337 30.78 8.53 4.98
N GLU A 338 29.69 9.07 4.48
CA GLU A 338 28.35 8.55 4.75
C GLU A 338 27.62 8.21 3.45
N LEU A 339 26.93 7.06 3.45
CA LEU A 339 25.84 6.79 2.52
C LEU A 339 24.54 7.18 3.20
N ARG A 340 23.82 8.13 2.64
CA ARG A 340 22.49 8.55 3.09
C ARG A 340 21.44 8.18 2.06
N VAL A 341 20.30 7.66 2.52
CA VAL A 341 19.15 7.34 1.68
C VAL A 341 17.99 8.21 2.11
N LEU A 342 17.69 9.23 1.32
CA LEU A 342 16.60 10.17 1.53
C LEU A 342 15.41 9.76 0.69
N VAL A 343 14.21 9.81 1.24
CA VAL A 343 12.98 9.42 0.56
C VAL A 343 12.03 10.61 0.43
N ALA A 344 11.55 10.85 -0.76
CA ALA A 344 10.45 11.76 -1.07
C ALA A 344 9.24 10.93 -1.56
N PRO A 345 8.42 10.40 -0.65
CA PRO A 345 7.39 9.43 -0.99
C PRO A 345 6.28 9.99 -1.86
N ARG A 346 6.14 11.32 -1.93
CA ARG A 346 5.13 12.04 -2.69
C ARG A 346 5.71 13.02 -3.72
N GLU A 347 6.92 12.76 -4.24
CA GLU A 347 7.67 13.68 -5.11
C GLU A 347 6.88 14.08 -6.36
N HIS A 348 6.30 13.12 -7.06
CA HIS A 348 5.49 13.43 -8.25
C HIS A 348 4.27 14.29 -7.90
N TYR A 349 3.60 14.01 -6.80
CA TYR A 349 2.46 14.80 -6.33
C TYR A 349 2.88 16.20 -5.93
N GLU A 350 4.03 16.38 -5.26
CA GLU A 350 4.58 17.69 -4.94
C GLU A 350 4.73 18.56 -6.21
N ARG A 351 5.35 18.01 -7.27
CA ARG A 351 5.50 18.73 -8.56
C ARG A 351 4.15 19.00 -9.23
N THR A 352 3.25 18.03 -9.21
CA THR A 352 1.92 18.18 -9.79
C THR A 352 1.12 19.25 -9.07
N PHE A 353 1.12 19.22 -7.72
CA PHE A 353 0.40 20.20 -6.92
C PHE A 353 0.98 21.62 -7.11
N GLN A 354 2.30 21.75 -7.16
CA GLN A 354 2.94 23.01 -7.48
C GLN A 354 2.50 23.55 -8.87
N ALA A 355 2.52 22.71 -9.88
CA ALA A 355 2.13 23.10 -11.24
C ALA A 355 0.65 23.56 -11.33
N VAL A 356 -0.22 23.02 -10.48
CA VAL A 356 -1.62 23.47 -10.39
C VAL A 356 -1.74 24.74 -9.55
N LEU A 357 -0.96 24.87 -8.45
CA LEU A 357 -0.90 26.10 -7.65
C LEU A 357 -0.41 27.31 -8.46
N ASP A 358 0.48 27.09 -9.43
CA ASP A 358 0.95 28.14 -10.36
C ASP A 358 -0.19 28.70 -11.25
N GLN A 359 -1.36 28.05 -11.24
CA GLN A 359 -2.58 28.45 -11.93
C GLN A 359 -3.75 28.66 -10.95
N ALA A 360 -3.46 29.07 -9.72
CA ALA A 360 -4.42 29.16 -8.61
C ALA A 360 -5.59 30.12 -8.89
N ASP A 361 -5.40 31.13 -9.74
CA ASP A 361 -6.42 32.09 -10.17
C ASP A 361 -7.64 31.43 -10.86
N LYS A 362 -7.49 30.20 -11.32
CA LYS A 362 -8.55 29.42 -11.97
C LYS A 362 -9.34 28.53 -11.01
N LEU A 363 -8.97 28.50 -9.73
CA LEU A 363 -9.55 27.61 -8.74
C LEU A 363 -10.47 28.35 -7.77
N ASP A 364 -11.55 27.68 -7.36
CA ASP A 364 -12.35 28.16 -6.24
C ASP A 364 -11.59 28.05 -4.91
N ARG A 365 -11.99 28.86 -3.94
CA ARG A 365 -11.31 28.96 -2.64
C ARG A 365 -11.15 27.60 -1.94
N ARG A 366 -12.20 26.77 -1.93
CA ARG A 366 -12.14 25.45 -1.24
C ARG A 366 -11.20 24.48 -1.93
N THR A 367 -11.18 24.44 -3.25
CA THR A 367 -10.24 23.65 -4.04
C THR A 367 -8.80 24.10 -3.77
N LEU A 368 -8.57 25.41 -3.71
CA LEU A 368 -7.25 25.97 -3.41
C LEU A 368 -6.78 25.61 -1.99
N GLU A 369 -7.66 25.70 -0.97
CA GLU A 369 -7.33 25.29 0.41
C GLU A 369 -6.91 23.83 0.49
N LEU A 370 -7.64 22.92 -0.16
CA LEU A 370 -7.31 21.49 -0.19
C LEU A 370 -6.02 21.23 -0.97
N LEU A 371 -5.81 21.91 -2.08
CA LEU A 371 -4.59 21.75 -2.88
C LEU A 371 -3.35 22.24 -2.10
N GLN A 372 -3.45 23.38 -1.42
CA GLN A 372 -2.36 23.89 -0.58
C GLN A 372 -2.04 22.92 0.56
N GLN A 373 -3.06 22.42 1.26
CA GLN A 373 -2.88 21.39 2.29
C GLN A 373 -2.18 20.16 1.73
N ALA A 374 -2.61 19.65 0.56
CA ALA A 374 -2.01 18.48 -0.08
C ALA A 374 -0.53 18.70 -0.46
N TYR A 375 -0.21 19.90 -0.95
CA TYR A 375 1.15 20.29 -1.30
C TYR A 375 2.06 20.32 -0.05
N ASP A 376 1.60 20.96 1.03
CA ASP A 376 2.35 21.04 2.28
C ASP A 376 2.58 19.66 2.90
N GLU A 377 1.55 18.79 2.89
CA GLU A 377 1.67 17.40 3.32
C GLU A 377 2.65 16.60 2.45
N ALA A 378 2.69 16.83 1.12
CA ALA A 378 3.61 16.15 0.23
C ALA A 378 5.06 16.53 0.54
N ARG A 379 5.35 17.82 0.73
CA ARG A 379 6.67 18.34 1.11
C ARG A 379 7.13 17.84 2.47
N ALA A 380 6.24 17.86 3.46
CA ALA A 380 6.53 17.43 4.82
C ALA A 380 6.74 15.91 4.94
N SER A 381 6.40 15.13 3.90
CA SER A 381 6.52 13.67 3.92
C SER A 381 7.94 13.14 3.72
N ARG A 382 8.90 13.99 3.38
CA ARG A 382 10.30 13.61 3.13
C ARG A 382 11.00 13.16 4.42
N TYR A 383 11.85 12.13 4.31
CA TYR A 383 12.59 11.63 5.48
C TYR A 383 13.88 10.92 5.04
N GLU A 384 14.78 10.70 5.99
CA GLU A 384 15.95 9.84 5.84
C GLU A 384 15.59 8.42 6.31
N ALA A 385 15.75 7.44 5.41
CA ALA A 385 15.41 6.04 5.68
C ALA A 385 16.59 5.23 6.20
N LEU A 386 17.82 5.59 5.77
CA LEU A 386 19.01 4.82 6.08
C LEU A 386 20.24 5.70 6.06
N ARG A 387 21.15 5.44 6.99
CA ARG A 387 22.49 6.05 7.06
C ARG A 387 23.52 4.98 7.41
N LEU A 388 24.59 4.94 6.64
CA LEU A 388 25.77 4.13 6.93
C LEU A 388 27.00 5.03 6.92
N SER A 389 27.91 4.90 7.90
CA SER A 389 29.08 5.77 8.05
C SER A 389 30.34 4.94 8.19
N VAL A 390 31.43 5.37 7.56
CA VAL A 390 32.77 4.76 7.70
C VAL A 390 33.80 5.89 7.87
N PRO A 391 34.81 5.74 8.77
CA PRO A 391 35.92 6.66 8.84
C PRO A 391 36.76 6.59 7.57
N LEU A 392 37.42 7.68 7.20
CA LEU A 392 38.34 7.70 6.06
C LEU A 392 39.70 7.11 6.41
N ASP A 393 40.11 7.19 7.68
CA ASP A 393 41.31 6.54 8.21
C ASP A 393 40.89 5.42 9.16
N PRO A 394 40.99 4.14 8.74
CA PRO A 394 40.61 3.02 9.58
C PRO A 394 41.52 2.81 10.80
N GLY A 395 42.63 3.56 10.92
CA GLY A 395 43.55 3.47 12.05
C GLY A 395 43.09 4.21 13.33
N LEU A 396 42.00 4.97 13.31
CA LEU A 396 41.50 5.77 14.44
C LEU A 396 40.41 5.08 15.29
N GLU A 397 39.97 3.87 14.96
CA GLU A 397 38.96 3.13 15.73
C GLU A 397 39.52 2.16 16.81
N THR A 398 40.69 2.39 17.35
CA THR A 398 41.18 1.62 18.51
C THR A 398 41.32 2.56 19.70
N ASP A 399 40.22 2.74 20.48
CA ASP A 399 40.18 2.91 21.93
C ASP A 399 38.93 3.70 22.37
N ARG A 400 37.82 2.98 22.53
CA ARG A 400 36.82 3.36 23.54
C ARG A 400 35.96 2.16 23.94
#